data_364e42cabeb38fc3799df9772e0c289d
#
_entry.id   364e42cabeb38fc3799df9772e0c289d
#
_cell.length_a   1.000
_cell.length_b   1.000
_cell.length_c   1.000
_cell.angle_alpha   90.00
_cell.angle_beta   90.00
_cell.angle_gamma   90.00
#
_symmetry.space_group_name_H-M   'P 1'
#
loop_
_entity.id
_entity.type
_entity.pdbx_description
1 polymer ?
#
loop_
_entity_poly.entity_id
_entity_poly.type
_entity_poly.pdbx_seq_one_letter_code
_entity_poly.pdbx_strand_id
1 'polypeptide(L)'
;MKSVLVLIFLLLLFTDTNLLAQAPPANVKENVDKLAAEIESDIINWRRHFHQYPELSNREFNTSKRIAELLKEMDIEVHTGIAHTGVVGILKGGKPGPVVALRADIDGLPVVERADVPFASKEKSTYNGQEVGVMHACGHDTHIAMLLGAAHILSEMRDQIPGTVKFIFQPAEEGAPQGEEGGAKLMVKEGVLQNPDVDVIFGLHINSQTAAGDIKYRPGGTMASSDSYRILVKGDQTHGAYPWGGIDPIVTAAQIINGLQTIVSRQLPLIQNSAVISVGAIHGGVRNNIIPEEVELIGTIRALDTEMQAMMHEKIERTAIKIAESMGATAEVQINIGYPVTHNDPELTARMLPSLIEAAGEDRVHLRTAVMGAEDFSFYAQEVPGLFFFVGGAPVNTDPMENAPHHTPDFFIDESGFV
;
A
#
# COMPACT_ATOMS: atom_id res chain seq x y z
N MET A 1 4.73 41.91 41.56
CA MET A 1 5.81 40.94 41.30
C MET A 1 5.53 39.52 41.84
N LYS A 2 4.30 39.14 42.18
CA LYS A 2 3.96 37.77 42.66
C LYS A 2 3.14 36.95 41.66
N SER A 3 2.71 37.54 40.56
CA SER A 3 1.86 36.84 39.55
C SER A 3 2.64 36.24 38.38
N VAL A 4 3.90 36.59 38.19
CA VAL A 4 4.74 36.06 37.10
C VAL A 4 5.40 34.70 37.47
N LEU A 5 5.65 34.51 38.80
CA LEU A 5 6.26 33.25 39.28
C LEU A 5 5.28 32.04 39.28
N VAL A 6 3.98 32.31 39.42
CA VAL A 6 2.95 31.24 39.39
C VAL A 6 2.68 30.75 37.96
N LEU A 7 2.82 31.64 36.96
CA LEU A 7 2.66 31.26 35.56
C LEU A 7 3.84 30.45 35.01
N ILE A 8 5.04 30.69 35.53
CA ILE A 8 6.26 29.94 35.17
C ILE A 8 6.26 28.54 35.81
N PHE A 9 5.65 28.38 36.99
CA PHE A 9 5.55 27.07 37.65
C PHE A 9 4.44 26.18 37.09
N LEU A 10 3.42 26.74 36.42
CA LEU A 10 2.37 26.00 35.70
C LEU A 10 2.79 25.60 34.28
N LEU A 11 3.80 26.25 33.70
CA LEU A 11 4.40 25.92 32.41
C LEU A 11 5.47 24.80 32.49
N LEU A 12 5.95 24.50 33.71
CA LEU A 12 6.95 23.45 33.97
C LEU A 12 6.33 22.08 34.32
N LEU A 13 5.00 21.98 34.39
CA LEU A 13 4.30 20.73 34.71
C LEU A 13 3.74 20.00 33.46
N PHE A 14 4.00 20.50 32.23
CA PHE A 14 3.58 19.89 30.98
C PHE A 14 4.73 19.66 29.97
N THR A 15 5.92 19.32 30.46
CA THR A 15 7.04 18.92 29.60
C THR A 15 7.49 17.50 29.89
N ASP A 16 6.57 16.56 29.88
CA ASP A 16 6.91 15.16 29.57
C ASP A 16 6.77 14.91 28.07
N THR A 17 7.56 15.64 27.27
CA THR A 17 7.74 15.42 25.83
C THR A 17 9.08 14.73 25.55
N ASN A 18 9.34 13.60 26.19
CA ASN A 18 10.38 12.68 25.78
C ASN A 18 9.77 11.30 25.53
N LEU A 19 8.86 11.21 24.56
CA LEU A 19 8.36 9.98 23.97
C LEU A 19 9.12 9.66 22.67
N LEU A 20 10.42 9.92 22.63
CA LEU A 20 11.26 9.23 21.65
C LEU A 20 11.36 7.76 22.11
N ALA A 21 11.19 6.83 21.19
CA ALA A 21 11.47 5.44 21.49
C ALA A 21 12.92 5.38 22.01
N GLN A 22 13.10 4.86 23.21
CA GLN A 22 14.45 4.56 23.68
C GLN A 22 14.93 3.33 22.90
N ALA A 23 16.18 3.33 22.49
CA ALA A 23 16.81 2.12 21.94
C ALA A 23 16.54 0.94 22.89
N PRO A 24 16.25 -0.26 22.39
CA PRO A 24 16.02 -1.41 23.23
C PRO A 24 17.23 -1.65 24.16
N PRO A 25 17.02 -2.19 25.37
CA PRO A 25 18.13 -2.56 26.22
C PRO A 25 19.12 -3.48 25.47
N ALA A 26 20.42 -3.28 25.64
CA ALA A 26 21.46 -3.99 24.91
C ALA A 26 21.30 -5.52 24.93
N ASN A 27 20.82 -6.09 26.03
CA ASN A 27 20.55 -7.52 26.16
C ASN A 27 19.35 -8.00 25.33
N VAL A 28 18.38 -7.14 25.04
CA VAL A 28 17.24 -7.46 24.17
C VAL A 28 17.71 -7.51 22.70
N LYS A 29 18.51 -6.52 22.28
CA LYS A 29 19.09 -6.50 20.96
C LYS A 29 19.97 -7.73 20.70
N GLU A 30 20.88 -8.03 21.60
CA GLU A 30 21.76 -9.22 21.50
C GLU A 30 20.98 -10.53 21.36
N ASN A 31 19.85 -10.67 22.08
CA ASN A 31 18.97 -11.83 21.95
C ASN A 31 18.27 -11.86 20.58
N VAL A 32 17.77 -10.72 20.09
CA VAL A 32 17.14 -10.63 18.75
C VAL A 32 18.15 -11.00 17.68
N ASP A 33 19.33 -10.39 17.69
CA ASP A 33 20.39 -10.65 16.70
C ASP A 33 20.80 -12.14 16.68
N LYS A 34 20.91 -12.76 17.87
CA LYS A 34 21.21 -14.18 17.98
C LYS A 34 20.10 -15.06 17.40
N LEU A 35 18.85 -14.83 17.81
CA LEU A 35 17.70 -15.61 17.31
C LEU A 35 17.52 -15.42 15.82
N ALA A 36 17.73 -14.19 15.28
CA ALA A 36 17.65 -13.90 13.87
C ALA A 36 18.68 -14.70 13.07
N ALA A 37 19.94 -14.75 13.54
CA ALA A 37 20.99 -15.55 12.91
C ALA A 37 20.71 -17.06 12.98
N GLU A 38 20.06 -17.55 14.05
CA GLU A 38 19.70 -18.96 14.19
C GLU A 38 18.63 -19.40 13.19
N ILE A 39 17.69 -18.52 12.81
CA ILE A 39 16.56 -18.86 11.93
C ILE A 39 16.73 -18.34 10.50
N GLU A 40 17.82 -17.70 10.14
CA GLU A 40 18.06 -17.13 8.79
C GLU A 40 17.77 -18.14 7.68
N SER A 41 18.27 -19.37 7.83
CA SER A 41 18.04 -20.42 6.84
C SER A 41 16.57 -20.80 6.70
N ASP A 42 15.79 -20.75 7.78
CA ASP A 42 14.35 -21.06 7.75
C ASP A 42 13.58 -19.94 7.06
N ILE A 43 13.91 -18.66 7.33
CA ILE A 43 13.32 -17.49 6.65
C ILE A 43 13.54 -17.60 5.14
N ILE A 44 14.76 -17.90 4.71
CA ILE A 44 15.10 -18.09 3.28
C ILE A 44 14.30 -19.26 2.69
N ASN A 45 14.17 -20.38 3.41
CA ASN A 45 13.42 -21.55 2.94
C ASN A 45 11.92 -21.25 2.85
N TRP A 46 11.34 -20.51 3.81
CA TRP A 46 9.94 -20.10 3.77
C TRP A 46 9.70 -19.17 2.58
N ARG A 47 10.54 -18.15 2.38
CA ARG A 47 10.47 -17.24 1.24
C ARG A 47 10.47 -18.03 -0.09
N ARG A 48 11.44 -18.93 -0.28
CA ARG A 48 11.57 -19.74 -1.49
C ARG A 48 10.38 -20.67 -1.70
N HIS A 49 9.81 -21.21 -0.63
CA HIS A 49 8.59 -22.00 -0.69
C HIS A 49 7.41 -21.17 -1.21
N PHE A 50 7.13 -20.01 -0.61
CA PHE A 50 6.04 -19.16 -1.07
C PHE A 50 6.28 -18.62 -2.47
N HIS A 51 7.52 -18.29 -2.83
CA HIS A 51 7.87 -17.88 -4.20
C HIS A 51 7.59 -18.97 -5.24
N GLN A 52 7.88 -20.21 -4.89
CA GLN A 52 7.70 -21.37 -5.80
C GLN A 52 6.22 -21.72 -6.01
N TYR A 53 5.35 -21.43 -5.04
CA TYR A 53 3.93 -21.81 -5.02
C TYR A 53 3.02 -20.59 -4.77
N PRO A 54 3.10 -19.54 -5.59
CA PRO A 54 2.28 -18.34 -5.41
C PRO A 54 0.82 -18.61 -5.81
N GLU A 55 -0.08 -17.89 -5.13
CA GLU A 55 -1.51 -17.93 -5.41
C GLU A 55 -2.04 -16.53 -5.65
N LEU A 56 -3.04 -16.38 -6.56
CA LEU A 56 -3.65 -15.08 -6.87
C LEU A 56 -4.53 -14.57 -5.74
N SER A 57 -4.78 -13.26 -5.75
CA SER A 57 -5.64 -12.54 -4.81
C SER A 57 -6.97 -13.27 -4.55
N ASN A 58 -7.37 -13.40 -3.28
CA ASN A 58 -8.52 -14.18 -2.79
C ASN A 58 -8.48 -15.69 -3.12
N ARG A 59 -7.35 -16.22 -3.56
CA ARG A 59 -7.13 -17.63 -3.88
C ARG A 59 -5.93 -18.23 -3.14
N GLU A 60 -5.40 -17.54 -2.16
CA GLU A 60 -4.20 -17.87 -1.37
C GLU A 60 -4.46 -18.99 -0.33
N PHE A 61 -5.17 -20.06 -0.75
CA PHE A 61 -5.62 -21.12 0.16
C PHE A 61 -4.49 -21.96 0.74
N ASN A 62 -3.50 -22.34 -0.07
CA ASN A 62 -2.36 -23.13 0.39
C ASN A 62 -1.36 -22.24 1.14
N THR A 63 -1.16 -21.00 0.69
CA THR A 63 -0.37 -19.98 1.34
C THR A 63 -0.89 -19.72 2.76
N SER A 64 -2.19 -19.43 2.89
CA SER A 64 -2.90 -19.23 4.17
C SER A 64 -2.76 -20.44 5.10
N LYS A 65 -2.97 -21.64 4.57
CA LYS A 65 -2.83 -22.89 5.34
C LYS A 65 -1.41 -23.05 5.88
N ARG A 66 -0.39 -22.84 5.04
CA ARG A 66 1.01 -23.00 5.43
C ARG A 66 1.42 -21.96 6.49
N ILE A 67 1.01 -20.71 6.34
CA ILE A 67 1.22 -19.66 7.35
C ILE A 67 0.58 -20.06 8.68
N ALA A 68 -0.67 -20.52 8.66
CA ALA A 68 -1.38 -20.93 9.86
C ALA A 68 -0.72 -22.14 10.58
N GLU A 69 -0.16 -23.09 9.82
CA GLU A 69 0.62 -24.21 10.36
C GLU A 69 1.88 -23.72 11.07
N LEU A 70 2.68 -22.87 10.42
CA LEU A 70 3.91 -22.32 10.99
C LEU A 70 3.66 -21.51 12.25
N LEU A 71 2.64 -20.66 12.28
CA LEU A 71 2.29 -19.90 13.49
C LEU A 71 1.86 -20.81 14.66
N LYS A 72 1.15 -21.91 14.37
CA LYS A 72 0.78 -22.90 15.40
C LYS A 72 2.00 -23.66 15.94
N GLU A 73 2.99 -23.97 15.10
CA GLU A 73 4.26 -24.56 15.50
C GLU A 73 5.03 -23.65 16.47
N MET A 74 4.85 -22.31 16.38
CA MET A 74 5.40 -21.29 17.28
C MET A 74 4.54 -21.04 18.53
N ASP A 75 3.51 -21.86 18.80
CA ASP A 75 2.55 -21.69 19.91
C ASP A 75 1.86 -20.31 19.92
N ILE A 76 1.51 -19.80 18.74
CA ILE A 76 0.76 -18.55 18.53
C ILE A 76 -0.72 -18.90 18.32
N GLU A 77 -1.64 -18.13 18.94
CA GLU A 77 -3.08 -18.25 18.71
C GLU A 77 -3.41 -17.82 17.26
N VAL A 78 -4.11 -18.67 16.47
CA VAL A 78 -4.31 -18.44 15.03
C VAL A 78 -5.77 -18.39 14.66
N HIS A 79 -6.16 -17.36 13.91
CA HIS A 79 -7.45 -17.19 13.28
C HIS A 79 -7.28 -17.17 11.75
N THR A 80 -8.13 -17.88 11.01
CA THR A 80 -8.05 -18.02 9.56
C THR A 80 -9.38 -17.66 8.91
N GLY A 81 -9.35 -17.40 7.60
CA GLY A 81 -10.56 -17.11 6.82
C GLY A 81 -11.05 -15.67 6.95
N ILE A 82 -10.21 -14.75 7.44
CA ILE A 82 -10.49 -13.32 7.49
C ILE A 82 -10.27 -12.76 6.08
N ALA A 83 -11.22 -12.02 5.55
CA ALA A 83 -11.20 -11.55 4.16
C ALA A 83 -10.87 -12.69 3.18
N HIS A 84 -11.57 -13.82 3.31
CA HIS A 84 -11.43 -15.07 2.56
C HIS A 84 -10.24 -15.94 2.98
N THR A 85 -9.02 -15.51 2.74
CA THR A 85 -7.81 -16.32 2.92
C THR A 85 -6.82 -15.74 3.93
N GLY A 86 -7.14 -14.60 4.53
CA GLY A 86 -6.27 -13.96 5.52
C GLY A 86 -6.07 -14.79 6.80
N VAL A 87 -4.91 -14.62 7.41
CA VAL A 87 -4.51 -15.28 8.66
C VAL A 87 -4.09 -14.23 9.68
N VAL A 88 -4.56 -14.39 10.91
CA VAL A 88 -4.16 -13.54 12.03
C VAL A 88 -3.58 -14.40 13.15
N GLY A 89 -2.34 -14.09 13.55
CA GLY A 89 -1.69 -14.64 14.73
C GLY A 89 -1.79 -13.65 15.90
N ILE A 90 -2.06 -14.15 17.13
CA ILE A 90 -2.09 -13.33 18.35
C ILE A 90 -1.10 -13.88 19.35
N LEU A 91 -0.05 -13.12 19.64
CA LEU A 91 0.96 -13.42 20.63
C LEU A 91 0.77 -12.52 21.85
N LYS A 92 0.28 -13.07 22.94
CA LYS A 92 0.17 -12.37 24.23
C LYS A 92 1.53 -12.40 24.93
N GLY A 93 2.11 -11.22 25.17
CA GLY A 93 3.36 -11.07 25.90
C GLY A 93 3.21 -11.32 27.40
N GLY A 94 4.34 -11.49 28.08
CA GLY A 94 4.40 -11.76 29.53
C GLY A 94 4.17 -10.54 30.42
N LYS A 95 4.04 -9.33 29.86
CA LYS A 95 3.89 -8.08 30.61
C LYS A 95 2.73 -7.25 30.04
N PRO A 96 2.05 -6.43 30.87
CA PRO A 96 1.07 -5.46 30.35
C PRO A 96 1.72 -4.47 29.39
N GLY A 97 0.98 -4.08 28.35
CA GLY A 97 1.45 -3.12 27.35
C GLY A 97 0.46 -2.93 26.21
N PRO A 98 0.86 -2.22 25.15
CA PRO A 98 0.01 -1.95 24.00
C PRO A 98 -0.23 -3.19 23.14
N VAL A 99 -1.17 -3.06 22.21
CA VAL A 99 -1.40 -4.03 21.13
C VAL A 99 -0.77 -3.46 19.85
N VAL A 100 0.25 -4.15 19.37
CA VAL A 100 0.97 -3.78 18.15
C VAL A 100 0.63 -4.75 17.04
N ALA A 101 0.19 -4.25 15.89
CA ALA A 101 -0.01 -5.06 14.70
C ALA A 101 1.19 -4.98 13.74
N LEU A 102 1.56 -6.13 13.17
CA LEU A 102 2.55 -6.26 12.10
C LEU A 102 1.85 -6.89 10.89
N ARG A 103 1.97 -6.30 9.71
CA ARG A 103 1.28 -6.73 8.50
C ARG A 103 2.24 -7.17 7.40
N ALA A 104 1.90 -8.27 6.75
CA ALA A 104 2.42 -8.69 5.45
C ALA A 104 1.27 -9.04 4.52
N ASP A 105 1.34 -8.63 3.26
CA ASP A 105 0.50 -9.13 2.17
C ASP A 105 0.97 -10.51 1.72
N ILE A 106 0.07 -11.30 1.06
CA ILE A 106 0.37 -12.70 0.77
C ILE A 106 0.01 -13.15 -0.66
N ASP A 107 -0.55 -12.29 -1.48
CA ASP A 107 -1.01 -12.62 -2.83
C ASP A 107 0.08 -12.52 -3.89
N GLY A 108 -0.06 -13.28 -4.96
CA GLY A 108 0.75 -13.27 -6.16
C GLY A 108 0.04 -12.62 -7.34
N LEU A 109 0.79 -12.33 -8.39
CA LEU A 109 0.35 -11.63 -9.60
C LEU A 109 0.22 -12.58 -10.80
N PRO A 110 -0.66 -12.26 -11.78
CA PRO A 110 -0.80 -13.03 -13.02
C PRO A 110 0.38 -12.75 -14.00
N VAL A 111 1.58 -13.10 -13.59
CA VAL A 111 2.84 -12.90 -14.31
C VAL A 111 3.52 -14.24 -14.55
N VAL A 112 4.06 -14.46 -15.77
CA VAL A 112 4.90 -15.61 -16.09
C VAL A 112 6.32 -15.30 -15.70
N GLU A 113 6.87 -16.02 -14.74
CA GLU A 113 8.24 -15.81 -14.26
C GLU A 113 9.31 -16.19 -15.30
N ARG A 114 10.34 -15.37 -15.41
CA ARG A 114 11.53 -15.60 -16.24
C ARG A 114 12.84 -15.55 -15.45
N ALA A 115 12.78 -15.30 -14.15
CA ALA A 115 13.98 -15.30 -13.31
C ALA A 115 14.64 -16.69 -13.32
N ASP A 116 15.96 -16.72 -13.48
CA ASP A 116 16.73 -17.99 -13.49
C ASP A 116 17.14 -18.36 -12.07
N VAL A 117 16.18 -18.81 -11.29
CA VAL A 117 16.37 -19.26 -9.91
C VAL A 117 15.83 -20.68 -9.72
N PRO A 118 16.45 -21.51 -8.84
CA PRO A 118 16.04 -22.91 -8.64
C PRO A 118 14.60 -23.09 -8.12
N PHE A 119 14.05 -22.05 -7.49
CA PHE A 119 12.72 -21.99 -6.90
C PHE A 119 11.74 -21.13 -7.71
N ALA A 120 12.03 -20.85 -9.00
CA ALA A 120 11.13 -20.10 -9.87
C ALA A 120 9.74 -20.77 -9.93
N SER A 121 8.71 -19.93 -9.90
CA SER A 121 7.33 -20.39 -10.01
C SER A 121 7.04 -21.00 -11.38
N LYS A 122 6.30 -22.09 -11.37
CA LYS A 122 5.69 -22.73 -12.56
C LYS A 122 4.18 -22.86 -12.41
N GLU A 123 3.65 -22.21 -11.39
CA GLU A 123 2.24 -22.25 -11.07
C GLU A 123 1.41 -21.54 -12.14
N LYS A 124 0.22 -22.05 -12.37
CA LYS A 124 -0.75 -21.50 -13.31
C LYS A 124 -2.11 -21.38 -12.64
N SER A 125 -2.84 -20.36 -13.01
CA SER A 125 -4.20 -20.14 -12.54
C SER A 125 -5.07 -19.53 -13.64
N THR A 126 -6.35 -19.34 -13.34
CA THR A 126 -7.28 -18.62 -14.22
C THR A 126 -7.48 -17.20 -13.71
N TYR A 127 -7.18 -16.20 -14.54
CA TYR A 127 -7.42 -14.79 -14.28
C TYR A 127 -8.25 -14.19 -15.42
N ASN A 128 -9.39 -13.58 -15.10
CA ASN A 128 -10.33 -13.02 -16.09
C ASN A 128 -10.69 -14.00 -17.23
N GLY A 129 -10.88 -15.28 -16.89
CA GLY A 129 -11.25 -16.33 -17.86
C GLY A 129 -10.11 -16.83 -18.74
N GLN A 130 -8.86 -16.43 -18.48
CA GLN A 130 -7.68 -16.86 -19.23
C GLN A 130 -6.70 -17.62 -18.32
N GLU A 131 -6.03 -18.64 -18.83
CA GLU A 131 -4.92 -19.29 -18.14
C GLU A 131 -3.70 -18.35 -18.13
N VAL A 132 -3.15 -18.10 -16.95
CA VAL A 132 -1.98 -17.24 -16.73
C VAL A 132 -0.95 -17.95 -15.85
N GLY A 133 0.34 -17.60 -15.98
CA GLY A 133 1.32 -17.94 -14.96
C GLY A 133 1.10 -17.10 -13.71
N VAL A 134 1.55 -17.59 -12.55
CA VAL A 134 1.46 -16.87 -11.29
C VAL A 134 2.87 -16.68 -10.71
N MET A 135 3.19 -15.48 -10.23
CA MET A 135 4.48 -15.14 -9.66
C MET A 135 4.33 -14.13 -8.52
N HIS A 136 5.14 -14.23 -7.49
CA HIS A 136 5.35 -13.13 -6.53
C HIS A 136 6.22 -12.02 -7.15
N ALA A 137 5.69 -11.35 -8.19
CA ALA A 137 6.40 -10.29 -8.90
C ALA A 137 6.39 -8.94 -8.16
N CYS A 138 5.81 -8.88 -6.96
CA CYS A 138 5.86 -7.73 -6.06
C CYS A 138 6.67 -8.00 -4.78
N GLY A 139 7.02 -9.25 -4.50
CA GLY A 139 7.87 -9.64 -3.38
C GLY A 139 7.12 -9.96 -2.09
N HIS A 140 5.81 -10.24 -2.16
CA HIS A 140 4.99 -10.59 -0.99
C HIS A 140 5.45 -11.88 -0.31
N ASP A 141 6.05 -12.83 -1.03
CA ASP A 141 6.77 -13.99 -0.49
C ASP A 141 7.85 -13.59 0.53
N THR A 142 8.53 -12.48 0.28
CA THR A 142 9.52 -11.88 1.18
C THR A 142 8.86 -11.30 2.43
N HIS A 143 7.73 -10.59 2.26
CA HIS A 143 6.98 -10.02 3.38
C HIS A 143 6.45 -11.11 4.31
N ILE A 144 5.89 -12.20 3.74
CA ILE A 144 5.46 -13.39 4.49
C ILE A 144 6.62 -13.94 5.32
N ALA A 145 7.76 -14.17 4.68
CA ALA A 145 8.91 -14.80 5.34
C ALA A 145 9.49 -13.94 6.47
N MET A 146 9.61 -12.62 6.25
CA MET A 146 10.07 -11.68 7.27
C MET A 146 9.09 -11.60 8.45
N LEU A 147 7.78 -11.58 8.19
CA LEU A 147 6.78 -11.56 9.26
C LEU A 147 6.74 -12.88 10.05
N LEU A 148 6.92 -14.03 9.41
CA LEU A 148 7.09 -15.32 10.08
C LEU A 148 8.37 -15.35 10.91
N GLY A 149 9.48 -14.79 10.42
CA GLY A 149 10.71 -14.64 11.16
C GLY A 149 10.52 -13.79 12.43
N ALA A 150 9.87 -12.65 12.30
CA ALA A 150 9.50 -11.80 13.43
C ALA A 150 8.59 -12.54 14.43
N ALA A 151 7.62 -13.31 13.94
CA ALA A 151 6.73 -14.11 14.79
C ALA A 151 7.50 -15.16 15.59
N HIS A 152 8.46 -15.84 14.96
CA HIS A 152 9.32 -16.83 15.64
C HIS A 152 10.15 -16.17 16.73
N ILE A 153 10.91 -15.11 16.41
CA ILE A 153 11.77 -14.41 17.39
C ILE A 153 10.95 -13.90 18.58
N LEU A 154 9.80 -13.27 18.30
CA LEU A 154 8.94 -12.74 19.34
C LEU A 154 8.31 -13.85 20.19
N SER A 155 7.98 -15.01 19.61
CA SER A 155 7.46 -16.16 20.39
C SER A 155 8.48 -16.70 21.39
N GLU A 156 9.76 -16.79 21.00
CA GLU A 156 10.88 -17.20 21.87
C GLU A 156 11.15 -16.16 22.99
N MET A 157 10.77 -14.90 22.76
CA MET A 157 10.97 -13.80 23.71
C MET A 157 9.67 -13.42 24.45
N ARG A 158 8.62 -14.22 24.37
CA ARG A 158 7.25 -13.93 24.87
C ARG A 158 7.21 -13.30 26.26
N ASP A 159 7.93 -13.87 27.23
CA ASP A 159 7.94 -13.39 28.63
C ASP A 159 8.55 -11.99 28.80
N GLN A 160 9.30 -11.52 27.82
CA GLN A 160 9.94 -10.21 27.82
C GLN A 160 9.08 -9.14 27.16
N ILE A 161 8.09 -9.53 26.31
CA ILE A 161 7.28 -8.64 25.52
C ILE A 161 6.23 -7.94 26.40
N PRO A 162 6.17 -6.59 26.40
CA PRO A 162 5.04 -5.85 26.95
C PRO A 162 3.89 -5.82 25.94
N GLY A 163 2.67 -6.16 26.39
CA GLY A 163 1.46 -6.08 25.56
C GLY A 163 1.22 -7.31 24.70
N THR A 164 0.64 -7.10 23.54
CA THR A 164 0.25 -8.15 22.58
C THR A 164 0.74 -7.78 21.18
N VAL A 165 1.24 -8.78 20.45
CA VAL A 165 1.56 -8.61 19.02
C VAL A 165 0.52 -9.36 18.20
N LYS A 166 -0.05 -8.66 17.21
CA LYS A 166 -0.98 -9.21 16.25
C LYS A 166 -0.31 -9.28 14.88
N PHE A 167 -0.08 -10.49 14.38
CA PHE A 167 0.50 -10.74 13.07
C PHE A 167 -0.64 -10.85 12.04
N ILE A 168 -0.67 -9.96 11.06
CA ILE A 168 -1.72 -9.89 10.03
C ILE A 168 -1.12 -10.30 8.69
N PHE A 169 -1.50 -11.48 8.19
CA PHE A 169 -1.17 -11.95 6.87
C PHE A 169 -2.37 -11.68 5.97
N GLN A 170 -2.25 -10.66 5.13
CA GLN A 170 -3.34 -10.04 4.40
C GLN A 170 -3.42 -10.55 2.97
N PRO A 171 -4.58 -11.05 2.48
CA PRO A 171 -4.78 -11.42 1.09
C PRO A 171 -5.09 -10.21 0.21
N ALA A 172 -5.00 -10.39 -1.11
CA ALA A 172 -5.54 -9.51 -2.14
C ALA A 172 -5.12 -8.03 -2.05
N GLU A 173 -3.85 -7.75 -1.75
CA GLU A 173 -3.31 -6.38 -1.80
C GLU A 173 -3.34 -5.83 -3.23
N GLU A 174 -3.01 -6.64 -4.22
CA GLU A 174 -2.96 -6.30 -5.64
C GLU A 174 -4.36 -6.12 -6.28
N GLY A 175 -5.39 -6.25 -5.46
CA GLY A 175 -6.80 -6.09 -5.82
C GLY A 175 -7.57 -7.39 -5.90
N ALA A 176 -8.76 -7.39 -5.33
CA ALA A 176 -9.68 -8.52 -5.37
C ALA A 176 -10.17 -8.80 -6.80
N PRO A 177 -10.49 -10.06 -7.14
CA PRO A 177 -11.13 -10.42 -8.40
C PRO A 177 -12.40 -9.59 -8.66
N GLN A 178 -12.72 -9.39 -9.94
CA GLN A 178 -13.88 -8.59 -10.33
C GLN A 178 -15.18 -9.10 -9.68
N GLY A 179 -15.87 -8.22 -8.96
CA GLY A 179 -17.12 -8.53 -8.27
C GLY A 179 -16.96 -9.09 -6.86
N GLU A 180 -15.73 -9.24 -6.37
CA GLU A 180 -15.42 -9.65 -5.02
C GLU A 180 -14.91 -8.46 -4.18
N GLU A 181 -15.13 -8.50 -2.88
CA GLU A 181 -14.42 -7.65 -1.91
C GLU A 181 -13.14 -8.38 -1.47
N GLY A 182 -12.12 -7.65 -0.99
CA GLY A 182 -10.87 -8.25 -0.50
C GLY A 182 -9.93 -7.23 0.10
N GLY A 183 -8.70 -7.65 0.35
CA GLY A 183 -7.61 -6.81 0.81
C GLY A 183 -7.80 -6.25 2.22
N ALA A 184 -7.00 -5.24 2.55
CA ALA A 184 -7.05 -4.55 3.84
C ALA A 184 -8.44 -3.98 4.15
N LYS A 185 -9.14 -3.46 3.14
CA LYS A 185 -10.49 -2.90 3.31
C LYS A 185 -11.47 -3.92 3.88
N LEU A 186 -11.45 -5.15 3.37
CA LEU A 186 -12.33 -6.21 3.87
C LEU A 186 -11.87 -6.69 5.25
N MET A 187 -10.56 -6.82 5.49
CA MET A 187 -10.03 -7.18 6.81
C MET A 187 -10.43 -6.17 7.88
N VAL A 188 -10.37 -4.87 7.60
CA VAL A 188 -10.82 -3.81 8.51
C VAL A 188 -12.32 -3.92 8.77
N LYS A 189 -13.12 -4.11 7.70
CA LYS A 189 -14.57 -4.30 7.79
C LYS A 189 -14.97 -5.51 8.65
N GLU A 190 -14.17 -6.58 8.60
CA GLU A 190 -14.35 -7.79 9.41
C GLU A 190 -13.76 -7.67 10.83
N GLY A 191 -13.21 -6.50 11.20
CA GLY A 191 -12.78 -6.19 12.56
C GLY A 191 -11.39 -6.70 12.91
N VAL A 192 -10.48 -6.84 11.95
CA VAL A 192 -9.11 -7.32 12.19
C VAL A 192 -8.33 -6.47 13.19
N LEU A 193 -8.65 -5.19 13.32
CA LEU A 193 -8.02 -4.28 14.29
C LEU A 193 -8.66 -4.33 15.68
N GLN A 194 -9.66 -5.18 15.90
CA GLN A 194 -10.38 -5.35 17.15
C GLN A 194 -10.06 -6.73 17.79
N ASN A 195 -10.36 -6.88 19.06
CA ASN A 195 -10.25 -8.15 19.78
C ASN A 195 -8.89 -8.87 19.72
N PRO A 196 -7.81 -8.27 20.29
CA PRO A 196 -7.73 -7.00 21.03
C PRO A 196 -7.64 -5.79 20.12
N ASP A 197 -8.07 -4.62 20.62
CA ASP A 197 -7.98 -3.36 19.87
C ASP A 197 -6.51 -2.99 19.64
N VAL A 198 -6.17 -2.70 18.39
CA VAL A 198 -4.80 -2.35 17.97
C VAL A 198 -4.52 -0.88 18.26
N ASP A 199 -3.40 -0.61 18.92
CA ASP A 199 -2.95 0.76 19.21
C ASP A 199 -2.14 1.38 18.07
N VAL A 200 -1.31 0.56 17.40
CA VAL A 200 -0.45 0.98 16.28
C VAL A 200 -0.22 -0.19 15.31
N ILE A 201 0.00 0.13 14.03
CA ILE A 201 0.28 -0.89 13.01
C ILE A 201 1.54 -0.56 12.21
N PHE A 202 2.30 -1.61 11.88
CA PHE A 202 3.48 -1.52 11.02
C PHE A 202 3.32 -2.41 9.79
N GLY A 203 3.76 -1.91 8.64
CA GLY A 203 3.92 -2.66 7.42
C GLY A 203 5.23 -2.29 6.74
N LEU A 204 5.72 -3.18 5.91
CA LEU A 204 6.88 -2.91 5.08
C LEU A 204 6.63 -3.38 3.65
N HIS A 205 7.42 -2.84 2.72
CA HIS A 205 7.48 -3.35 1.35
C HIS A 205 8.93 -3.51 0.91
N ILE A 206 9.26 -4.67 0.37
CA ILE A 206 10.55 -4.89 -0.27
C ILE A 206 10.66 -4.05 -1.54
N ASN A 207 11.85 -3.59 -1.90
CA ASN A 207 12.05 -2.80 -3.11
C ASN A 207 13.27 -3.30 -3.90
N SER A 208 13.03 -3.84 -5.10
CA SER A 208 14.08 -4.38 -5.98
C SER A 208 15.07 -3.33 -6.49
N GLN A 209 14.73 -2.04 -6.38
CA GLN A 209 15.56 -0.91 -6.81
C GLN A 209 16.10 -0.09 -5.64
N THR A 210 16.28 -0.74 -4.51
CA THR A 210 16.97 -0.21 -3.32
C THR A 210 17.95 -1.25 -2.85
N ALA A 211 19.16 -0.85 -2.49
CA ALA A 211 20.21 -1.79 -2.06
C ALA A 211 19.78 -2.62 -0.85
N ALA A 212 20.07 -3.92 -0.86
CA ALA A 212 19.77 -4.81 0.27
C ALA A 212 20.38 -4.27 1.57
N GLY A 213 19.59 -4.25 2.63
CA GLY A 213 19.94 -3.70 3.94
C GLY A 213 19.67 -2.19 4.10
N ASP A 214 19.27 -1.47 3.05
CA ASP A 214 18.82 -0.08 3.19
C ASP A 214 17.33 -0.03 3.57
N ILE A 215 16.98 0.93 4.43
CA ILE A 215 15.60 1.25 4.79
C ILE A 215 15.26 2.64 4.27
N LYS A 216 14.09 2.77 3.63
CA LYS A 216 13.55 4.06 3.20
C LYS A 216 12.21 4.31 3.85
N TYR A 217 12.02 5.50 4.41
CA TYR A 217 10.80 5.89 5.11
C TYR A 217 10.40 7.33 4.77
N ARG A 218 9.14 7.69 5.07
CA ARG A 218 8.65 9.05 4.93
C ARG A 218 7.51 9.29 5.91
N PRO A 219 7.56 10.35 6.75
CA PRO A 219 6.39 10.79 7.53
C PRO A 219 5.35 11.45 6.63
N GLY A 220 4.07 11.32 6.97
CA GLY A 220 2.97 11.87 6.18
C GLY A 220 2.65 11.01 4.96
N GLY A 221 2.08 11.61 3.90
CA GLY A 221 1.73 10.88 2.68
C GLY A 221 2.96 10.27 2.02
N THR A 222 3.05 8.94 2.03
CA THR A 222 4.17 8.18 1.48
C THR A 222 3.85 7.53 0.13
N MET A 223 2.63 7.03 -0.07
CA MET A 223 2.11 6.53 -1.34
C MET A 223 0.76 7.19 -1.65
N ALA A 224 0.48 7.39 -2.94
CA ALA A 224 -0.69 8.13 -3.36
C ALA A 224 -1.99 7.32 -3.20
N SER A 225 -3.12 8.05 -3.13
CA SER A 225 -4.43 7.46 -3.36
C SER A 225 -4.55 6.90 -4.78
N SER A 226 -5.47 5.96 -4.99
CA SER A 226 -5.72 5.35 -6.29
C SER A 226 -7.21 5.38 -6.60
N ASP A 227 -7.65 6.46 -7.26
CA ASP A 227 -9.03 6.57 -7.71
C ASP A 227 -9.11 6.50 -9.23
N SER A 228 -10.28 6.11 -9.73
CA SER A 228 -10.61 6.17 -11.16
C SER A 228 -11.85 7.01 -11.39
N TYR A 229 -11.99 7.54 -12.58
CA TYR A 229 -13.20 8.25 -12.98
C TYR A 229 -13.67 7.85 -14.38
N ARG A 230 -14.96 7.99 -14.56
CA ARG A 230 -15.67 7.85 -15.83
C ARG A 230 -16.52 9.10 -16.05
N ILE A 231 -16.39 9.75 -17.21
CA ILE A 231 -17.20 10.91 -17.61
C ILE A 231 -17.90 10.54 -18.91
N LEU A 232 -19.24 10.50 -18.90
CA LEU A 232 -20.04 10.30 -20.09
C LEU A 232 -20.60 11.66 -20.54
N VAL A 233 -20.08 12.15 -21.66
CA VAL A 233 -20.52 13.41 -22.29
C VAL A 233 -21.59 13.09 -23.31
N LYS A 234 -22.78 13.64 -23.15
CA LYS A 234 -23.94 13.43 -24.03
C LYS A 234 -24.24 14.69 -24.82
N GLY A 235 -24.36 14.53 -26.13
CA GLY A 235 -24.76 15.56 -27.10
C GLY A 235 -25.95 15.13 -27.91
N ASP A 236 -26.08 15.67 -29.09
CA ASP A 236 -27.11 15.31 -30.10
C ASP A 236 -26.43 14.93 -31.42
N GLN A 237 -26.71 13.71 -31.90
CA GLN A 237 -26.15 13.18 -33.12
C GLN A 237 -26.62 14.01 -34.34
N THR A 238 -25.68 14.27 -35.25
CA THR A 238 -25.99 15.00 -36.50
C THR A 238 -25.01 14.64 -37.60
N HIS A 239 -25.33 15.11 -38.83
CA HIS A 239 -24.43 14.96 -39.96
C HIS A 239 -23.18 15.84 -39.77
N GLY A 240 -21.98 15.30 -39.97
CA GLY A 240 -20.71 15.99 -39.72
C GLY A 240 -20.50 17.29 -40.54
N ALA A 241 -21.23 17.47 -41.67
CA ALA A 241 -21.22 18.70 -42.40
C ALA A 241 -22.22 19.76 -41.90
N TYR A 242 -23.10 19.41 -40.98
CA TYR A 242 -24.13 20.29 -40.40
C TYR A 242 -24.06 20.29 -38.85
N PRO A 243 -22.88 20.62 -38.25
CA PRO A 243 -22.69 20.52 -36.81
C PRO A 243 -23.65 21.39 -35.98
N TRP A 244 -24.15 22.47 -36.53
CA TRP A 244 -25.15 23.34 -35.89
C TRP A 244 -26.55 22.70 -35.74
N GLY A 245 -26.78 21.55 -36.38
CA GLY A 245 -28.01 20.80 -36.28
C GLY A 245 -28.05 19.80 -35.09
N GLY A 246 -27.01 19.75 -34.31
CA GLY A 246 -26.89 18.90 -33.10
C GLY A 246 -25.98 19.53 -32.06
N ILE A 247 -25.49 18.70 -31.14
CA ILE A 247 -24.54 19.09 -30.09
C ILE A 247 -23.36 18.10 -30.12
N ASP A 248 -22.15 18.63 -30.37
CA ASP A 248 -20.96 17.82 -30.60
C ASP A 248 -20.31 17.39 -29.26
N PRO A 249 -20.46 16.11 -28.81
CA PRO A 249 -19.83 15.63 -27.58
C PRO A 249 -18.33 15.40 -27.71
N ILE A 250 -17.76 15.25 -28.94
CA ILE A 250 -16.32 15.08 -29.17
C ILE A 250 -15.60 16.39 -28.85
N VAL A 251 -16.05 17.50 -29.40
CA VAL A 251 -15.48 18.82 -29.12
C VAL A 251 -15.68 19.20 -27.66
N THR A 252 -16.83 18.87 -27.07
CA THR A 252 -17.12 19.07 -25.64
C THR A 252 -16.15 18.28 -24.77
N ALA A 253 -15.93 17.00 -25.08
CA ALA A 253 -14.98 16.14 -24.34
C ALA A 253 -13.54 16.68 -24.43
N ALA A 254 -13.12 17.20 -25.59
CA ALA A 254 -11.79 17.82 -25.74
C ALA A 254 -11.62 19.06 -24.82
N GLN A 255 -12.68 19.88 -24.66
CA GLN A 255 -12.65 21.00 -23.71
C GLN A 255 -12.64 20.52 -22.25
N ILE A 256 -13.37 19.46 -21.93
CA ILE A 256 -13.33 18.85 -20.60
C ILE A 256 -11.91 18.37 -20.29
N ILE A 257 -11.24 17.66 -21.20
CA ILE A 257 -9.85 17.20 -21.01
C ILE A 257 -8.94 18.39 -20.68
N ASN A 258 -9.00 19.48 -21.46
CA ASN A 258 -8.23 20.69 -21.18
C ASN A 258 -8.58 21.30 -19.82
N GLY A 259 -9.86 21.34 -19.47
CA GLY A 259 -10.34 21.84 -18.18
C GLY A 259 -9.79 21.03 -17.01
N LEU A 260 -9.82 19.70 -17.11
CA LEU A 260 -9.27 18.81 -16.08
C LEU A 260 -7.78 19.07 -15.81
N GLN A 261 -6.97 19.34 -16.85
CA GLN A 261 -5.55 19.66 -16.66
C GLN A 261 -5.35 20.98 -15.91
N THR A 262 -6.29 21.92 -16.00
CA THR A 262 -6.21 23.19 -15.25
C THR A 262 -6.49 23.01 -13.75
N ILE A 263 -7.13 21.93 -13.34
CA ILE A 263 -7.34 21.64 -11.92
C ILE A 263 -5.98 21.50 -11.23
N VAL A 264 -5.13 20.59 -11.71
CA VAL A 264 -3.79 20.39 -11.15
C VAL A 264 -2.96 21.66 -11.24
N SER A 265 -2.88 22.28 -12.43
CA SER A 265 -1.95 23.38 -12.68
C SER A 265 -2.38 24.73 -12.10
N ARG A 266 -3.66 24.96 -11.75
CA ARG A 266 -4.20 26.28 -11.38
C ARG A 266 -5.07 26.29 -10.12
N GLN A 267 -5.54 25.13 -9.63
CA GLN A 267 -6.56 25.08 -8.59
C GLN A 267 -6.16 24.29 -7.34
N LEU A 268 -4.98 23.63 -7.37
CA LEU A 268 -4.46 22.85 -6.24
C LEU A 268 -3.21 23.51 -5.64
N PRO A 269 -3.01 23.42 -4.31
CA PRO A 269 -1.84 23.96 -3.62
C PRO A 269 -0.61 23.02 -3.77
N LEU A 270 -0.06 22.90 -4.98
CA LEU A 270 1.02 21.96 -5.33
C LEU A 270 2.33 22.13 -4.52
N ILE A 271 2.46 23.24 -3.79
CA ILE A 271 3.59 23.45 -2.86
C ILE A 271 3.51 22.55 -1.62
N GLN A 272 2.34 22.00 -1.32
CA GLN A 272 2.11 21.11 -0.17
C GLN A 272 2.30 19.66 -0.55
N ASN A 273 1.61 19.21 -1.60
CA ASN A 273 1.64 17.82 -2.04
C ASN A 273 1.48 17.73 -3.57
N SER A 274 1.87 16.58 -4.13
CA SER A 274 1.70 16.30 -5.55
C SER A 274 0.33 15.70 -5.85
N ALA A 275 -0.17 15.98 -7.07
CA ALA A 275 -1.43 15.44 -7.57
C ALA A 275 -1.34 15.13 -9.06
N VAL A 276 -2.09 14.11 -9.52
CA VAL A 276 -2.17 13.73 -10.92
C VAL A 276 -3.61 13.47 -11.32
N ILE A 277 -4.03 14.02 -12.46
CA ILE A 277 -5.26 13.68 -13.17
C ILE A 277 -4.86 13.27 -14.59
N SER A 278 -5.12 12.03 -14.95
CA SER A 278 -4.85 11.52 -16.30
C SER A 278 -6.13 11.03 -16.96
N VAL A 279 -6.31 11.37 -18.24
CA VAL A 279 -7.28 10.71 -19.10
C VAL A 279 -6.55 9.56 -19.79
N GLY A 280 -6.94 8.32 -19.47
CA GLY A 280 -6.31 7.11 -19.99
C GLY A 280 -6.96 6.60 -21.27
N ALA A 281 -8.26 6.85 -21.45
CA ALA A 281 -9.00 6.44 -22.62
C ALA A 281 -10.10 7.44 -22.98
N ILE A 282 -10.41 7.50 -24.28
CA ILE A 282 -11.53 8.24 -24.86
C ILE A 282 -12.22 7.34 -25.88
N HIS A 283 -13.53 7.19 -25.78
CA HIS A 283 -14.34 6.37 -26.67
C HIS A 283 -15.51 7.18 -27.22
N GLY A 284 -15.66 7.25 -28.54
CA GLY A 284 -16.76 7.96 -29.18
C GLY A 284 -16.61 8.06 -30.68
N GLY A 285 -17.76 8.09 -31.37
CA GLY A 285 -17.83 8.16 -32.84
C GLY A 285 -17.46 6.82 -33.53
N VAL A 286 -18.07 6.64 -34.72
CA VAL A 286 -17.85 5.42 -35.53
C VAL A 286 -17.50 5.76 -36.99
N ARG A 287 -17.75 6.98 -37.46
CA ARG A 287 -17.55 7.38 -38.83
C ARG A 287 -17.26 8.89 -38.98
N ASN A 288 -16.41 9.23 -39.93
CA ASN A 288 -15.89 10.57 -40.14
C ASN A 288 -16.95 11.65 -40.47
N ASN A 289 -18.12 11.27 -40.93
CA ASN A 289 -19.20 12.21 -41.33
C ASN A 289 -20.44 12.15 -40.42
N ILE A 290 -20.28 11.58 -39.21
CA ILE A 290 -21.31 11.51 -38.18
C ILE A 290 -20.75 12.06 -36.86
N ILE A 291 -21.38 13.13 -36.34
CA ILE A 291 -21.18 13.54 -34.95
C ILE A 291 -21.96 12.56 -34.08
N PRO A 292 -21.31 11.86 -33.09
CA PRO A 292 -21.97 10.86 -32.30
C PRO A 292 -22.92 11.44 -31.25
N GLU A 293 -23.71 10.61 -30.62
CA GLU A 293 -24.61 10.98 -29.53
C GLU A 293 -23.87 11.16 -28.18
N GLU A 294 -22.79 10.39 -27.99
CA GLU A 294 -22.03 10.41 -26.72
C GLU A 294 -20.53 10.16 -26.92
N VAL A 295 -19.76 10.59 -25.93
CA VAL A 295 -18.33 10.32 -25.76
C VAL A 295 -18.04 9.97 -24.31
N GLU A 296 -17.26 8.92 -24.10
CA GLU A 296 -16.81 8.46 -22.79
C GLU A 296 -15.32 8.82 -22.57
N LEU A 297 -15.02 9.37 -21.40
CA LEU A 297 -13.66 9.57 -20.90
C LEU A 297 -13.45 8.68 -19.69
N ILE A 298 -12.33 7.96 -19.63
CA ILE A 298 -11.93 7.14 -18.50
C ILE A 298 -10.54 7.58 -18.06
N GLY A 299 -10.33 7.72 -16.73
CA GLY A 299 -9.05 8.18 -16.23
C GLY A 299 -8.76 7.80 -14.79
N THR A 300 -7.62 8.27 -14.30
CA THR A 300 -7.14 8.03 -12.94
C THR A 300 -6.83 9.33 -12.21
N ILE A 301 -6.99 9.28 -10.88
CA ILE A 301 -6.68 10.37 -9.96
C ILE A 301 -5.67 9.85 -8.94
N ARG A 302 -4.64 10.64 -8.65
CA ARG A 302 -3.64 10.35 -7.62
C ARG A 302 -3.42 11.59 -6.76
N ALA A 303 -3.43 11.43 -5.44
CA ALA A 303 -3.12 12.48 -4.47
C ALA A 303 -2.26 11.91 -3.34
N LEU A 304 -1.40 12.74 -2.76
CA LEU A 304 -0.58 12.41 -1.58
C LEU A 304 -1.13 13.01 -0.29
N ASP A 305 -2.34 13.55 -0.36
CA ASP A 305 -3.02 14.21 0.75
C ASP A 305 -4.53 14.01 0.60
N THR A 306 -5.22 13.67 1.70
CA THR A 306 -6.64 13.34 1.69
C THR A 306 -7.55 14.55 1.41
N GLU A 307 -7.17 15.75 1.90
CA GLU A 307 -7.94 16.97 1.62
C GLU A 307 -7.79 17.34 0.14
N MET A 308 -6.57 17.20 -0.41
CA MET A 308 -6.33 17.42 -1.83
C MET A 308 -7.10 16.43 -2.69
N GLN A 309 -7.19 15.15 -2.30
CA GLN A 309 -7.99 14.12 -2.97
C GLN A 309 -9.47 14.55 -3.05
N ALA A 310 -10.05 14.96 -1.91
CA ALA A 310 -11.44 15.42 -1.85
C ALA A 310 -11.66 16.67 -2.74
N MET A 311 -10.74 17.64 -2.70
CA MET A 311 -10.80 18.81 -3.59
C MET A 311 -10.74 18.42 -5.07
N MET A 312 -9.95 17.42 -5.43
CA MET A 312 -9.86 16.95 -6.82
C MET A 312 -11.17 16.35 -7.30
N HIS A 313 -11.83 15.51 -6.48
CA HIS A 313 -13.12 14.92 -6.80
C HIS A 313 -14.17 15.99 -7.09
N GLU A 314 -14.35 16.95 -6.19
CA GLU A 314 -15.28 18.09 -6.37
C GLU A 314 -14.98 18.88 -7.65
N LYS A 315 -13.70 19.19 -7.88
CA LYS A 315 -13.29 20.00 -9.02
C LYS A 315 -13.45 19.28 -10.36
N ILE A 316 -13.20 17.97 -10.42
CA ILE A 316 -13.40 17.14 -11.62
C ILE A 316 -14.87 17.15 -12.01
N GLU A 317 -15.76 16.84 -11.06
CA GLU A 317 -17.20 16.82 -11.31
C GLU A 317 -17.71 18.18 -11.77
N ARG A 318 -17.40 19.24 -11.01
CA ARG A 318 -17.80 20.62 -11.37
C ARG A 318 -17.27 21.04 -12.73
N THR A 319 -16.01 20.77 -13.03
CA THR A 319 -15.38 21.20 -14.31
C THR A 319 -16.03 20.49 -15.49
N ALA A 320 -16.23 19.19 -15.42
CA ALA A 320 -16.86 18.41 -16.48
C ALA A 320 -18.30 18.88 -16.77
N ILE A 321 -19.12 19.01 -15.71
CA ILE A 321 -20.51 19.44 -15.83
C ILE A 321 -20.61 20.85 -16.40
N LYS A 322 -19.83 21.82 -15.88
CA LYS A 322 -19.92 23.21 -16.31
C LYS A 322 -19.41 23.45 -17.73
N ILE A 323 -18.40 22.71 -18.17
CA ILE A 323 -17.95 22.77 -19.58
C ILE A 323 -19.01 22.17 -20.48
N ALA A 324 -19.56 21.00 -20.14
CA ALA A 324 -20.63 20.41 -20.96
C ALA A 324 -21.84 21.33 -21.07
N GLU A 325 -22.34 21.91 -19.98
CA GLU A 325 -23.43 22.89 -19.98
C GLU A 325 -23.14 24.10 -20.89
N SER A 326 -21.91 24.63 -20.87
CA SER A 326 -21.51 25.77 -21.70
C SER A 326 -21.53 25.48 -23.19
N MET A 327 -21.43 24.20 -23.57
CA MET A 327 -21.47 23.72 -24.95
C MET A 327 -22.87 23.22 -25.35
N GLY A 328 -23.87 23.31 -24.47
CA GLY A 328 -25.21 22.79 -24.69
C GLY A 328 -25.33 21.26 -24.45
N ALA A 329 -24.26 20.60 -24.06
CA ALA A 329 -24.19 19.18 -23.76
C ALA A 329 -24.48 18.92 -22.27
N THR A 330 -24.52 17.62 -21.88
CA THR A 330 -24.53 17.20 -20.49
C THR A 330 -23.34 16.28 -20.20
N ALA A 331 -22.91 16.21 -18.94
CA ALA A 331 -21.89 15.26 -18.48
C ALA A 331 -22.35 14.53 -17.24
N GLU A 332 -22.23 13.22 -17.26
CA GLU A 332 -22.42 12.34 -16.09
C GLU A 332 -21.03 11.95 -15.59
N VAL A 333 -20.72 12.24 -14.33
CA VAL A 333 -19.42 11.96 -13.71
C VAL A 333 -19.57 10.89 -12.65
N GLN A 334 -18.78 9.83 -12.77
CA GLN A 334 -18.66 8.78 -11.76
C GLN A 334 -17.20 8.73 -11.32
N ILE A 335 -16.97 8.85 -10.00
CA ILE A 335 -15.65 8.66 -9.38
C ILE A 335 -15.72 7.41 -8.52
N ASN A 336 -14.83 6.45 -8.79
CA ASN A 336 -14.67 5.25 -7.99
C ASN A 336 -13.47 5.46 -7.07
N ILE A 337 -13.73 5.54 -5.77
CA ILE A 337 -12.71 5.69 -4.74
C ILE A 337 -12.08 4.31 -4.53
N GLY A 338 -10.79 4.20 -4.81
CA GLY A 338 -9.98 3.01 -4.63
C GLY A 338 -9.22 3.04 -3.31
N TYR A 339 -7.88 2.98 -3.36
CA TYR A 339 -7.05 3.02 -2.16
C TYR A 339 -6.89 4.45 -1.65
N PRO A 340 -7.03 4.68 -0.33
CA PRO A 340 -6.68 5.95 0.30
C PRO A 340 -5.19 6.30 0.16
N VAL A 341 -4.83 7.50 0.57
CA VAL A 341 -3.42 7.87 0.74
C VAL A 341 -2.79 7.00 1.83
N THR A 342 -1.68 6.33 1.51
CA THR A 342 -0.88 5.66 2.55
C THR A 342 -0.15 6.73 3.34
N HIS A 343 -0.68 7.00 4.52
CA HIS A 343 -0.22 8.08 5.39
C HIS A 343 0.48 7.50 6.62
N ASN A 344 1.78 7.75 6.73
CA ASN A 344 2.53 7.43 7.94
C ASN A 344 2.27 8.48 9.00
N ASP A 345 1.83 8.05 10.18
CA ASP A 345 1.67 8.94 11.33
C ASP A 345 3.02 9.60 11.68
N PRO A 346 3.11 10.95 11.69
CA PRO A 346 4.39 11.63 11.88
C PRO A 346 5.00 11.42 13.27
N GLU A 347 4.16 11.31 14.32
CA GLU A 347 4.62 11.10 15.69
C GLU A 347 5.12 9.67 15.87
N LEU A 348 4.37 8.67 15.37
CA LEU A 348 4.79 7.28 15.36
C LEU A 348 6.09 7.11 14.55
N THR A 349 6.17 7.74 13.37
CA THR A 349 7.38 7.69 12.53
C THR A 349 8.60 8.26 13.27
N ALA A 350 8.47 9.43 13.89
CA ALA A 350 9.55 10.04 14.65
C ALA A 350 9.97 9.17 15.86
N ARG A 351 8.98 8.56 16.54
CA ARG A 351 9.18 7.66 17.67
C ARG A 351 9.93 6.39 17.26
N MET A 352 9.63 5.82 16.07
CA MET A 352 10.21 4.56 15.60
C MET A 352 11.52 4.70 14.82
N LEU A 353 11.87 5.91 14.38
CA LEU A 353 13.11 6.17 13.65
C LEU A 353 14.38 5.62 14.35
N PRO A 354 14.56 5.77 15.67
CA PRO A 354 15.70 5.15 16.37
C PRO A 354 15.76 3.63 16.23
N SER A 355 14.61 2.95 16.18
CA SER A 355 14.55 1.49 15.99
C SER A 355 14.95 1.07 14.57
N LEU A 356 14.56 1.86 13.54
CA LEU A 356 14.98 1.63 12.16
C LEU A 356 16.49 1.83 12.01
N ILE A 357 17.04 2.86 12.66
CA ILE A 357 18.49 3.15 12.67
C ILE A 357 19.26 2.04 13.41
N GLU A 358 18.70 1.54 14.52
CA GLU A 358 19.32 0.43 15.26
C GLU A 358 19.37 -0.85 14.43
N ALA A 359 18.32 -1.13 13.64
CA ALA A 359 18.25 -2.30 12.78
C ALA A 359 19.21 -2.24 11.59
N ALA A 360 19.23 -1.13 10.85
CA ALA A 360 19.97 -1.04 9.58
C ALA A 360 21.29 -0.27 9.66
N GLY A 361 21.50 0.55 10.71
CA GLY A 361 22.57 1.51 10.82
C GLY A 361 22.19 2.90 10.26
N GLU A 362 22.74 3.96 10.86
CA GLU A 362 22.37 5.35 10.53
C GLU A 362 22.62 5.68 9.04
N ASP A 363 23.68 5.18 8.47
CA ASP A 363 24.06 5.42 7.06
C ASP A 363 23.15 4.68 6.05
N ARG A 364 22.26 3.80 6.51
CA ARG A 364 21.37 2.98 5.68
C ARG A 364 19.88 3.33 5.84
N VAL A 365 19.54 4.29 6.66
CA VAL A 365 18.16 4.74 6.87
C VAL A 365 17.94 6.08 6.21
N HIS A 366 17.12 6.11 5.16
CA HIS A 366 16.99 7.27 4.29
C HIS A 366 15.55 7.79 4.22
N LEU A 367 15.40 9.12 4.22
CA LEU A 367 14.14 9.73 3.78
C LEU A 367 13.94 9.50 2.28
N ARG A 368 12.73 9.07 1.89
CA ARG A 368 12.36 8.94 0.47
C ARG A 368 11.41 10.04 0.02
N THR A 369 11.39 10.31 -1.26
CA THR A 369 10.29 11.03 -1.91
C THR A 369 9.06 10.14 -1.94
N ALA A 370 7.86 10.75 -1.79
CA ALA A 370 6.61 10.03 -1.98
C ALA A 370 6.50 9.46 -3.40
N VAL A 371 5.74 8.38 -3.57
CA VAL A 371 5.50 7.75 -4.86
C VAL A 371 4.02 7.80 -5.25
N MET A 372 3.75 7.72 -6.56
CA MET A 372 2.39 7.75 -7.09
C MET A 372 1.75 6.36 -7.21
N GLY A 373 2.46 5.29 -6.82
CA GLY A 373 1.88 3.99 -6.55
C GLY A 373 0.93 4.05 -5.36
N ALA A 374 0.01 3.11 -5.26
CA ALA A 374 -0.92 2.99 -4.15
C ALA A 374 -0.65 1.69 -3.37
N GLU A 375 -1.13 1.63 -2.14
CA GLU A 375 -0.94 0.51 -1.21
C GLU A 375 -2.16 0.44 -0.28
N ASP A 376 -2.77 -0.72 -0.14
CA ASP A 376 -4.00 -0.87 0.63
C ASP A 376 -3.79 -0.91 2.15
N PHE A 377 -2.53 -0.98 2.63
CA PHE A 377 -2.18 -0.69 4.03
C PHE A 377 -2.80 0.63 4.51
N SER A 378 -3.06 1.53 3.58
CA SER A 378 -3.74 2.80 3.80
C SER A 378 -5.07 2.66 4.56
N PHE A 379 -5.82 1.57 4.37
CA PHE A 379 -7.08 1.33 5.11
C PHE A 379 -6.84 1.10 6.60
N TYR A 380 -5.76 0.43 6.99
CA TYR A 380 -5.40 0.30 8.40
C TYR A 380 -4.93 1.63 8.99
N ALA A 381 -4.11 2.37 8.21
CA ALA A 381 -3.58 3.67 8.64
C ALA A 381 -4.64 4.77 8.76
N GLN A 382 -5.85 4.56 8.24
CA GLN A 382 -7.02 5.42 8.50
C GLN A 382 -7.66 5.16 9.87
N GLU A 383 -7.52 3.94 10.41
CA GLU A 383 -8.17 3.52 11.64
C GLU A 383 -7.27 3.68 12.88
N VAL A 384 -5.95 3.43 12.71
CA VAL A 384 -4.96 3.49 13.78
C VAL A 384 -3.66 4.11 13.28
N PRO A 385 -2.84 4.74 14.16
CA PRO A 385 -1.52 5.22 13.75
C PRO A 385 -0.69 4.12 13.09
N GLY A 386 -0.25 4.36 11.85
CA GLY A 386 0.49 3.41 11.05
C GLY A 386 1.86 3.93 10.61
N LEU A 387 2.81 3.02 10.45
CA LEU A 387 4.09 3.28 9.79
C LEU A 387 4.35 2.22 8.74
N PHE A 388 4.41 2.65 7.49
CA PHE A 388 4.78 1.84 6.32
C PHE A 388 6.13 2.30 5.80
N PHE A 389 7.10 1.40 5.69
CA PHE A 389 8.46 1.72 5.25
C PHE A 389 8.92 0.71 4.19
N PHE A 390 10.06 0.98 3.56
CA PHE A 390 10.58 0.17 2.46
C PHE A 390 11.92 -0.41 2.84
N VAL A 391 12.12 -1.69 2.50
CA VAL A 391 13.36 -2.42 2.71
C VAL A 391 13.99 -2.73 1.35
N GLY A 392 15.30 -2.55 1.23
CA GLY A 392 16.03 -2.83 0.01
C GLY A 392 16.18 -4.32 -0.26
N GLY A 393 16.00 -4.71 -1.52
CA GLY A 393 16.16 -6.08 -2.00
C GLY A 393 17.00 -6.18 -3.29
N ALA A 394 17.66 -5.08 -3.71
CA ALA A 394 18.60 -5.13 -4.81
C ALA A 394 19.87 -5.89 -4.42
N PRO A 395 20.43 -6.76 -5.32
CA PRO A 395 21.64 -7.48 -5.04
C PRO A 395 22.81 -6.57 -4.64
N VAL A 396 23.59 -7.02 -3.68
CA VAL A 396 24.78 -6.29 -3.21
C VAL A 396 25.79 -6.15 -4.35
N ASN A 397 26.39 -4.96 -4.50
CA ASN A 397 27.37 -4.61 -5.54
C ASN A 397 26.79 -4.49 -6.97
N THR A 398 25.49 -4.32 -7.13
CA THR A 398 24.86 -3.92 -8.40
C THR A 398 24.40 -2.45 -8.31
N ASP A 399 24.16 -1.82 -9.47
CA ASP A 399 23.36 -0.58 -9.46
C ASP A 399 21.89 -0.95 -9.21
N PRO A 400 21.28 -0.53 -8.09
CA PRO A 400 19.90 -0.88 -7.81
C PRO A 400 18.92 -0.48 -8.92
N MET A 401 19.21 0.57 -9.69
CA MET A 401 18.36 1.06 -10.76
C MET A 401 18.38 0.18 -12.03
N GLU A 402 19.37 -0.70 -12.16
CA GLU A 402 19.45 -1.67 -13.27
C GLU A 402 18.65 -2.95 -13.00
N ASN A 403 18.19 -3.16 -11.77
CA ASN A 403 17.37 -4.33 -11.44
C ASN A 403 15.96 -4.20 -11.99
N ALA A 404 15.37 -5.34 -12.34
CA ALA A 404 14.02 -5.42 -12.83
C ALA A 404 13.02 -4.81 -11.83
N PRO A 405 12.14 -3.90 -12.26
CA PRO A 405 11.14 -3.31 -11.38
C PRO A 405 10.08 -4.33 -10.99
N HIS A 406 9.29 -3.99 -9.96
CA HIS A 406 8.11 -4.75 -9.56
C HIS A 406 7.15 -4.97 -10.73
N HIS A 407 6.30 -6.01 -10.64
CA HIS A 407 5.29 -6.41 -11.63
C HIS A 407 5.88 -6.81 -12.99
N THR A 408 7.15 -7.23 -13.04
CA THR A 408 7.79 -7.71 -14.27
C THR A 408 8.21 -9.18 -14.16
N PRO A 409 8.28 -9.89 -15.30
CA PRO A 409 8.67 -11.31 -15.32
C PRO A 409 10.09 -11.61 -14.81
N ASP A 410 10.97 -10.61 -14.81
CA ASP A 410 12.38 -10.72 -14.44
C ASP A 410 12.64 -10.18 -13.02
N PHE A 411 11.57 -9.87 -12.26
CA PHE A 411 11.67 -9.39 -10.88
C PHE A 411 12.45 -10.38 -10.00
N PHE A 412 13.39 -9.85 -9.24
CA PHE A 412 14.25 -10.63 -8.34
C PHE A 412 14.58 -9.84 -7.08
N ILE A 413 14.67 -10.54 -5.96
CA ILE A 413 15.05 -9.99 -4.65
C ILE A 413 16.23 -10.79 -4.09
N ASP A 414 17.27 -10.07 -3.67
CA ASP A 414 18.40 -10.61 -2.90
C ASP A 414 17.95 -10.88 -1.45
N GLU A 415 18.27 -12.07 -0.95
CA GLU A 415 17.85 -12.56 0.36
C GLU A 415 18.74 -12.05 1.51
N SER A 416 19.87 -11.40 1.22
CA SER A 416 20.84 -10.94 2.24
C SER A 416 20.37 -9.79 3.14
N GLY A 417 19.20 -9.24 2.89
CA GLY A 417 18.60 -8.16 3.67
C GLY A 417 17.43 -8.60 4.54
N PHE A 418 17.18 -9.90 4.75
CA PHE A 418 16.00 -10.40 5.48
C PHE A 418 16.21 -10.51 6.99
N VAL A 419 17.47 -10.48 7.46
CA VAL A 419 17.86 -10.67 8.87
C VAL A 419 18.76 -9.54 9.34
#